data_63971341feaf25f82cff4599863bdb06
#
_entry.id   63971341feaf25f82cff4599863bdb06
#
_cell.length_a   1.000
_cell.length_b   1.000
_cell.length_c   1.000
_cell.angle_alpha   90.00
_cell.angle_beta   90.00
_cell.angle_gamma   90.00
#
_symmetry.space_group_name_H-M   'P 1'
#
loop_
_entity.id
_entity.type
_entity.pdbx_description
1 polymer ?
#
loop_
_entity_poly.entity_id
_entity_poly.type
_entity_poly.pdbx_seq_one_letter_code
_entity_poly.pdbx_strand_id
1 'polypeptide(L)'
;VEETKTRLDKDKRELERIEKMFAQKLGEQRSLDNAKTYYEMAEIELKNAEEELSYTQLYAPFDAKVSQRLVENNSFVAAGTPIARLQDVSKIYFNINVPERLLTANIGRGIKQASATLATSRNQWYPVNYVEHSTQPDPVSQTYEVVFAMEPREELPLTPGARAVVKVSLQ
;
A
#
# COMPACT_ATOMS: atom_id res chain seq x y z
N VAL A 1 22.92 9.92 -10.44
CA VAL A 1 22.03 9.40 -11.50
C VAL A 1 22.42 9.93 -12.87
N GLU A 2 22.57 11.24 -13.10
CA GLU A 2 22.92 11.79 -14.42
C GLU A 2 24.29 11.31 -14.89
N GLU A 3 25.29 11.31 -14.01
CA GLU A 3 26.63 10.82 -14.27
C GLU A 3 26.63 9.33 -14.62
N THR A 4 25.88 8.52 -13.84
CA THR A 4 25.80 7.07 -14.09
C THR A 4 25.07 6.73 -15.39
N LYS A 5 24.05 7.51 -15.77
CA LYS A 5 23.41 7.41 -17.11
C LYS A 5 24.39 7.69 -18.24
N THR A 6 25.16 8.75 -18.11
CA THR A 6 26.17 9.11 -19.14
C THR A 6 27.22 8.02 -19.29
N ARG A 7 27.64 7.41 -18.17
CA ARG A 7 28.58 6.28 -18.19
C ARG A 7 27.98 5.05 -18.85
N LEU A 8 26.74 4.70 -18.51
CA LEU A 8 26.02 3.58 -19.12
C LEU A 8 25.91 3.77 -20.65
N ASP A 9 25.53 4.96 -21.11
CA ASP A 9 25.44 5.28 -22.53
C ASP A 9 26.77 5.18 -23.26
N LYS A 10 27.88 5.54 -22.60
CA LYS A 10 29.23 5.39 -23.14
C LYS A 10 29.58 3.91 -23.29
N ASP A 11 29.41 3.12 -22.23
CA ASP A 11 29.82 1.72 -22.21
C ASP A 11 28.92 0.87 -23.13
N LYS A 12 27.63 1.23 -23.26
CA LYS A 12 26.73 0.65 -24.27
C LYS A 12 27.22 0.86 -25.69
N ARG A 13 27.60 2.10 -26.05
CA ARG A 13 28.13 2.39 -27.39
C ARG A 13 29.43 1.66 -27.67
N GLU A 14 30.27 1.50 -26.65
CA GLU A 14 31.51 0.74 -26.77
C GLU A 14 31.23 -0.75 -26.97
N LEU A 15 30.30 -1.32 -26.24
CA LEU A 15 29.86 -2.70 -26.43
C LEU A 15 29.32 -2.92 -27.84
N GLU A 16 28.41 -2.08 -28.31
CA GLU A 16 27.85 -2.17 -29.67
C GLU A 16 28.96 -2.09 -30.77
N ARG A 17 29.97 -1.25 -30.55
CA ARG A 17 31.12 -1.12 -31.46
C ARG A 17 31.94 -2.41 -31.51
N ILE A 18 32.24 -2.99 -30.35
CA ILE A 18 33.02 -4.22 -30.22
C ILE A 18 32.25 -5.42 -30.76
N GLU A 19 30.94 -5.51 -30.51
CA GLU A 19 30.09 -6.56 -31.08
C GLU A 19 30.09 -6.55 -32.61
N LYS A 20 30.01 -5.37 -33.22
CA LYS A 20 30.12 -5.22 -34.69
C LYS A 20 31.47 -5.67 -35.22
N MET A 21 32.58 -5.31 -34.56
CA MET A 21 33.92 -5.76 -34.94
C MET A 21 34.07 -7.28 -34.79
N PHE A 22 33.56 -7.84 -33.73
CA PHE A 22 33.59 -9.29 -33.49
C PHE A 22 32.78 -10.07 -34.53
N ALA A 23 31.60 -9.58 -34.90
CA ALA A 23 30.76 -10.15 -35.95
C ALA A 23 31.47 -10.16 -37.33
N GLN A 24 32.35 -9.19 -37.58
CA GLN A 24 33.17 -9.10 -38.78
C GLN A 24 34.48 -9.91 -38.70
N LYS A 25 34.67 -10.70 -37.61
CA LYS A 25 35.91 -11.44 -37.31
C LYS A 25 37.15 -10.56 -37.14
N LEU A 26 36.98 -9.30 -36.78
CA LEU A 26 38.03 -8.30 -36.57
C LEU A 26 38.32 -8.04 -35.10
N GLY A 27 37.59 -8.66 -34.18
CA GLY A 27 37.67 -8.48 -32.72
C GLY A 27 38.07 -9.76 -31.98
N GLU A 28 38.67 -9.59 -30.81
CA GLU A 28 39.05 -10.67 -29.92
C GLU A 28 37.89 -10.95 -28.93
N GLN A 29 37.69 -12.25 -28.58
CA GLN A 29 36.67 -12.67 -27.58
C GLN A 29 36.86 -11.95 -26.26
N ARG A 30 38.09 -11.82 -25.78
CA ARG A 30 38.41 -11.12 -24.54
C ARG A 30 37.93 -9.67 -24.50
N SER A 31 38.06 -8.96 -25.64
CA SER A 31 37.60 -7.58 -25.76
C SER A 31 36.07 -7.48 -25.67
N LEU A 32 35.35 -8.45 -26.25
CA LEU A 32 33.90 -8.54 -26.17
C LEU A 32 33.44 -8.82 -24.73
N ASP A 33 34.09 -9.78 -24.07
CA ASP A 33 33.74 -10.15 -22.68
C ASP A 33 33.99 -8.98 -21.72
N ASN A 34 35.11 -8.25 -21.92
CA ASN A 34 35.38 -7.05 -21.11
C ASN A 34 34.34 -5.95 -21.34
N ALA A 35 33.97 -5.70 -22.61
CA ALA A 35 32.97 -4.67 -22.92
C ALA A 35 31.57 -5.01 -22.32
N LYS A 36 31.17 -6.29 -22.34
CA LYS A 36 29.97 -6.77 -21.69
C LYS A 36 30.02 -6.54 -20.17
N THR A 37 31.12 -6.90 -19.54
CA THR A 37 31.31 -6.71 -18.10
C THR A 37 31.23 -5.23 -17.72
N TYR A 38 31.86 -4.33 -18.49
CA TYR A 38 31.75 -2.88 -18.20
C TYR A 38 30.33 -2.36 -18.37
N TYR A 39 29.61 -2.79 -19.39
CA TYR A 39 28.21 -2.43 -19.58
C TYR A 39 27.33 -2.92 -18.40
N GLU A 40 27.46 -4.18 -18.00
CA GLU A 40 26.74 -4.77 -16.86
C GLU A 40 27.04 -4.03 -15.54
N MET A 41 28.32 -3.69 -15.32
CA MET A 41 28.71 -2.90 -14.15
C MET A 41 28.06 -1.50 -14.16
N ALA A 42 28.02 -0.84 -15.30
CA ALA A 42 27.40 0.47 -15.44
C ALA A 42 25.86 0.41 -15.24
N GLU A 43 25.20 -0.67 -15.67
CA GLU A 43 23.77 -0.90 -15.35
C GLU A 43 23.52 -1.02 -13.85
N ILE A 44 24.36 -1.79 -13.15
CA ILE A 44 24.25 -1.95 -11.70
C ILE A 44 24.48 -0.61 -10.98
N GLU A 45 25.48 0.15 -11.40
CA GLU A 45 25.77 1.48 -10.84
C GLU A 45 24.61 2.45 -11.04
N LEU A 46 23.98 2.45 -12.22
CA LEU A 46 22.80 3.28 -12.47
C LEU A 46 21.64 2.86 -11.56
N LYS A 47 21.35 1.56 -11.48
CA LYS A 47 20.29 1.03 -10.63
C LYS A 47 20.48 1.43 -9.16
N ASN A 48 21.70 1.29 -8.63
CA ASN A 48 22.00 1.69 -7.26
C ASN A 48 21.77 3.19 -7.05
N ALA A 49 22.21 4.03 -8.01
CA ALA A 49 22.00 5.48 -7.92
C ALA A 49 20.52 5.88 -8.04
N GLU A 50 19.70 5.12 -8.78
CA GLU A 50 18.25 5.32 -8.86
C GLU A 50 17.56 4.89 -7.55
N GLU A 51 18.00 3.79 -6.94
CA GLU A 51 17.53 3.35 -5.63
C GLU A 51 17.85 4.39 -4.54
N GLU A 52 19.10 4.90 -4.50
CA GLU A 52 19.49 5.97 -3.59
C GLU A 52 18.63 7.23 -3.77
N LEU A 53 18.34 7.60 -5.02
CA LEU A 53 17.44 8.73 -5.29
C LEU A 53 16.02 8.44 -4.79
N SER A 54 15.53 7.22 -4.93
CA SER A 54 14.20 6.85 -4.45
C SER A 54 14.04 7.01 -2.94
N TYR A 55 15.12 6.81 -2.17
CA TYR A 55 15.11 6.97 -0.71
C TYR A 55 15.05 8.44 -0.26
N THR A 56 15.26 9.40 -1.17
CA THR A 56 15.08 10.82 -0.86
C THR A 56 13.62 11.27 -0.82
N GLN A 57 12.70 10.43 -1.27
CA GLN A 57 11.28 10.69 -1.30
C GLN A 57 10.53 9.55 -0.62
N LEU A 58 9.66 9.89 0.33
CA LEU A 58 8.82 8.91 0.99
C LEU A 58 7.39 9.02 0.47
N TYR A 59 6.92 7.93 -0.10
CA TYR A 59 5.56 7.82 -0.63
C TYR A 59 4.69 6.99 0.30
N ALA A 60 3.41 7.36 0.38
CA ALA A 60 2.43 6.53 1.05
C ALA A 60 2.22 5.23 0.22
N PRO A 61 2.21 4.04 0.86
CA PRO A 61 2.03 2.77 0.15
C PRO A 61 0.57 2.51 -0.29
N PHE A 62 -0.36 3.39 0.07
CA PHE A 62 -1.79 3.31 -0.23
C PHE A 62 -2.39 4.72 -0.27
N ASP A 63 -3.63 4.84 -0.71
CA ASP A 63 -4.38 6.09 -0.68
C ASP A 63 -4.62 6.51 0.76
N ALA A 64 -3.89 7.52 1.21
CA ALA A 64 -3.84 7.91 2.61
C ALA A 64 -4.10 9.39 2.83
N LYS A 65 -4.72 9.69 3.97
CA LYS A 65 -4.76 11.03 4.55
C LYS A 65 -3.74 11.13 5.68
N VAL A 66 -2.94 12.19 5.68
CA VAL A 66 -2.05 12.47 6.82
C VAL A 66 -2.90 12.93 8.00
N SER A 67 -2.99 12.09 9.03
CA SER A 67 -3.75 12.43 10.24
C SER A 67 -2.94 13.26 11.21
N GLN A 68 -1.63 13.06 11.23
CA GLN A 68 -0.73 13.80 12.10
C GLN A 68 0.69 13.86 11.52
N ARG A 69 1.30 15.03 11.54
CA ARG A 69 2.73 15.22 11.32
C ARG A 69 3.43 15.10 12.67
N LEU A 70 4.47 14.29 12.76
CA LEU A 70 5.17 13.98 14.00
C LEU A 70 6.53 14.69 14.11
N VAL A 71 7.04 15.24 13.02
CA VAL A 71 8.33 15.92 12.96
C VAL A 71 8.19 17.29 12.31
N GLU A 72 9.04 18.23 12.70
CA GLU A 72 9.07 19.55 12.08
C GLU A 72 9.87 19.53 10.77
N ASN A 73 9.57 20.52 9.91
CA ASN A 73 10.32 20.68 8.68
C ASN A 73 11.79 21.01 8.97
N ASN A 74 12.70 20.48 8.17
CA ASN A 74 14.16 20.63 8.33
C ASN A 74 14.73 20.06 9.65
N SER A 75 13.99 19.22 10.37
CA SER A 75 14.54 18.52 11.53
C SER A 75 15.34 17.29 11.11
N PHE A 76 16.38 16.98 11.87
CA PHE A 76 17.11 15.73 11.70
C PHE A 76 16.29 14.59 12.30
N VAL A 77 16.16 13.49 11.55
CA VAL A 77 15.47 12.28 12.00
C VAL A 77 16.41 11.09 11.95
N ALA A 78 16.42 10.30 13.01
CA ALA A 78 17.17 9.05 13.04
C ALA A 78 16.39 7.94 12.29
N ALA A 79 17.08 6.89 11.87
CA ALA A 79 16.44 5.72 11.30
C ALA A 79 15.40 5.12 12.26
N GLY A 80 14.23 4.77 11.76
CA GLY A 80 13.12 4.27 12.55
C GLY A 80 12.26 5.32 13.25
N THR A 81 12.60 6.61 13.14
CA THR A 81 11.75 7.68 13.69
C THR A 81 10.48 7.84 12.89
N PRO A 82 9.27 7.73 13.50
CA PRO A 82 8.02 7.97 12.80
C PRO A 82 7.89 9.46 12.45
N ILE A 83 7.64 9.78 11.19
CA ILE A 83 7.56 11.16 10.69
C ILE A 83 6.14 11.64 10.49
N ALA A 84 5.23 10.75 10.18
CA ALA A 84 3.82 11.05 9.98
C ALA A 84 2.95 9.85 10.34
N ARG A 85 1.71 10.11 10.73
CA ARG A 85 0.67 9.09 10.90
C ARG A 85 -0.27 9.18 9.71
N LEU A 86 -0.39 8.09 8.99
CA LEU A 86 -1.27 7.95 7.85
C LEU A 86 -2.56 7.25 8.25
N GLN A 87 -3.64 7.62 7.61
CA GLN A 87 -4.92 6.96 7.71
C GLN A 87 -5.33 6.51 6.31
N ASP A 88 -5.61 5.23 6.16
CA ASP A 88 -6.18 4.67 4.94
C ASP A 88 -7.59 5.27 4.74
N VAL A 89 -7.81 5.83 3.57
CA VAL A 89 -9.09 6.43 3.16
C VAL A 89 -9.73 5.68 2.00
N SER A 90 -9.17 4.55 1.60
CA SER A 90 -9.69 3.74 0.49
C SER A 90 -11.04 3.11 0.81
N LYS A 91 -11.29 2.83 2.10
CA LYS A 91 -12.55 2.25 2.58
C LYS A 91 -12.93 2.80 3.95
N ILE A 92 -14.22 2.77 4.21
CA ILE A 92 -14.79 3.08 5.51
C ILE A 92 -15.17 1.75 6.18
N TYR A 93 -14.57 1.47 7.33
CA TYR A 93 -14.82 0.26 8.08
C TYR A 93 -15.77 0.52 9.24
N PHE A 94 -16.71 -0.39 9.43
CA PHE A 94 -17.66 -0.41 10.54
C PHE A 94 -17.40 -1.66 11.37
N ASN A 95 -16.82 -1.47 12.54
CA ASN A 95 -16.56 -2.54 13.49
C ASN A 95 -17.74 -2.64 14.44
N ILE A 96 -18.40 -3.79 14.48
CA ILE A 96 -19.52 -4.06 15.37
C ILE A 96 -19.22 -5.26 16.25
N ASN A 97 -19.62 -5.19 17.50
CA ASN A 97 -19.51 -6.28 18.45
C ASN A 97 -20.80 -7.07 18.50
N VAL A 98 -20.75 -8.33 18.09
CA VAL A 98 -21.90 -9.23 18.01
C VAL A 98 -21.81 -10.28 19.11
N PRO A 99 -22.82 -10.38 20.00
CA PRO A 99 -22.86 -11.44 21.00
C PRO A 99 -22.84 -12.84 20.39
N GLU A 100 -22.13 -13.78 21.00
CA GLU A 100 -21.97 -15.15 20.53
C GLU A 100 -23.31 -15.81 20.15
N ARG A 101 -24.32 -15.63 20.98
CA ARG A 101 -25.66 -16.18 20.75
C ARG A 101 -26.30 -15.77 19.40
N LEU A 102 -26.01 -14.55 18.95
CA LEU A 102 -26.51 -14.07 17.66
C LEU A 102 -25.69 -14.58 16.50
N LEU A 103 -24.39 -14.76 16.71
CA LEU A 103 -23.51 -15.33 15.69
C LEU A 103 -23.83 -16.82 15.48
N THR A 104 -23.91 -17.61 16.57
CA THR A 104 -24.20 -19.05 16.53
C THR A 104 -25.60 -19.37 16.02
N ALA A 105 -26.59 -18.59 16.38
CA ALA A 105 -27.96 -18.78 15.88
C ALA A 105 -28.09 -18.56 14.37
N ASN A 106 -27.10 -17.90 13.77
CA ASN A 106 -27.09 -17.54 12.36
C ASN A 106 -25.92 -18.17 11.56
N ILE A 107 -25.14 -19.04 12.19
CA ILE A 107 -24.11 -19.85 11.49
C ILE A 107 -24.81 -20.64 10.38
N GLY A 108 -24.29 -20.46 9.16
CA GLY A 108 -24.83 -21.10 7.95
C GLY A 108 -25.90 -20.31 7.22
N ARG A 109 -26.39 -19.21 7.80
CA ARG A 109 -27.25 -18.25 7.10
C ARG A 109 -26.38 -17.19 6.43
N GLY A 110 -26.47 -17.06 5.11
CA GLY A 110 -25.75 -16.02 4.38
C GLY A 110 -26.30 -14.63 4.73
N ILE A 111 -25.44 -13.62 4.68
CA ILE A 111 -25.84 -12.22 4.76
C ILE A 111 -26.50 -11.86 3.43
N LYS A 112 -27.79 -11.57 3.46
CA LYS A 112 -28.54 -11.15 2.28
C LYS A 112 -28.27 -9.69 1.96
N GLN A 113 -28.30 -8.83 2.96
CA GLN A 113 -28.08 -7.41 2.82
C GLN A 113 -27.59 -6.83 4.15
N ALA A 114 -26.65 -5.92 4.07
CA ALA A 114 -26.20 -5.12 5.22
C ALA A 114 -26.23 -3.64 4.85
N SER A 115 -26.63 -2.81 5.80
CA SER A 115 -26.66 -1.36 5.65
C SER A 115 -26.25 -0.69 6.95
N ALA A 116 -25.54 0.43 6.85
CA ALA A 116 -25.10 1.22 7.98
C ALA A 116 -25.70 2.63 7.95
N THR A 117 -25.97 3.18 9.12
CA THR A 117 -26.31 4.60 9.29
C THR A 117 -25.44 5.21 10.37
N LEU A 118 -25.08 6.47 10.19
CA LEU A 118 -24.30 7.22 11.17
C LEU A 118 -25.22 7.87 12.20
N ALA A 119 -24.73 8.03 13.42
CA ALA A 119 -25.47 8.71 14.48
C ALA A 119 -25.84 10.15 14.12
N THR A 120 -25.05 10.79 13.24
CA THR A 120 -25.26 12.14 12.72
C THR A 120 -26.29 12.21 11.58
N SER A 121 -26.58 11.09 10.91
CA SER A 121 -27.46 11.02 9.74
C SER A 121 -28.43 9.87 9.86
N ARG A 122 -29.23 9.85 10.92
CA ARG A 122 -30.09 8.72 11.33
C ARG A 122 -31.11 8.24 10.29
N ASN A 123 -31.42 9.06 9.29
CA ASN A 123 -32.41 8.70 8.28
C ASN A 123 -31.83 8.19 6.97
N GLN A 124 -30.49 8.15 6.85
CA GLN A 124 -29.82 7.76 5.63
C GLN A 124 -29.08 6.44 5.85
N TRP A 125 -29.43 5.41 5.08
CA TRP A 125 -28.85 4.09 5.16
C TRP A 125 -27.96 3.84 3.94
N TYR A 126 -26.74 3.41 4.20
CA TYR A 126 -25.74 3.13 3.17
C TYR A 126 -25.50 1.64 3.09
N PRO A 127 -25.47 1.05 1.89
CA PRO A 127 -25.13 -0.35 1.73
C PRO A 127 -23.67 -0.58 2.16
N VAL A 128 -23.45 -1.62 2.94
CA VAL A 128 -22.13 -2.04 3.40
C VAL A 128 -21.91 -3.51 3.06
N ASN A 129 -20.68 -3.88 2.79
CA ASN A 129 -20.29 -5.25 2.50
C ASN A 129 -19.60 -5.86 3.71
N TYR A 130 -19.90 -7.12 3.98
CA TYR A 130 -19.18 -7.91 4.96
C TYR A 130 -17.73 -8.10 4.51
N VAL A 131 -16.79 -7.96 5.42
CA VAL A 131 -15.36 -8.16 5.18
C VAL A 131 -14.87 -9.40 5.92
N GLU A 132 -14.95 -9.38 7.23
CA GLU A 132 -14.42 -10.44 8.09
C GLU A 132 -15.07 -10.42 9.48
N HIS A 133 -14.80 -11.43 10.27
CA HIS A 133 -15.11 -11.46 11.69
C HIS A 133 -14.00 -12.15 12.48
N SER A 134 -13.87 -11.81 13.75
CA SER A 134 -12.94 -12.47 14.65
C SER A 134 -13.35 -13.94 14.86
N THR A 135 -12.38 -14.84 14.91
CA THR A 135 -12.62 -16.26 15.22
C THR A 135 -12.65 -16.55 16.73
N GLN A 136 -12.20 -15.58 17.53
CA GLN A 136 -12.20 -15.66 18.99
C GLN A 136 -13.00 -14.51 19.58
N PRO A 137 -13.81 -14.78 20.62
CA PRO A 137 -14.55 -13.71 21.30
C PRO A 137 -13.59 -12.84 22.11
N ASP A 138 -13.95 -11.60 22.25
CA ASP A 138 -13.32 -10.72 23.24
C ASP A 138 -13.53 -11.30 24.64
N PRO A 139 -12.48 -11.51 25.45
CA PRO A 139 -12.57 -12.21 26.73
C PRO A 139 -13.39 -11.46 27.78
N VAL A 140 -13.58 -10.16 27.64
CA VAL A 140 -14.30 -9.33 28.61
C VAL A 140 -15.76 -9.19 28.22
N SER A 141 -16.05 -8.87 26.98
CA SER A 141 -17.41 -8.62 26.50
C SER A 141 -18.15 -9.86 25.99
N GLN A 142 -17.42 -10.96 25.74
CA GLN A 142 -17.91 -12.19 25.12
C GLN A 142 -18.62 -11.93 23.77
N THR A 143 -18.07 -11.00 23.01
CA THR A 143 -18.57 -10.62 21.70
C THR A 143 -17.53 -10.90 20.62
N TYR A 144 -18.00 -11.17 19.41
CA TYR A 144 -17.16 -11.28 18.23
C TYR A 144 -17.17 -9.96 17.47
N GLU A 145 -16.00 -9.49 17.08
CA GLU A 145 -15.89 -8.35 16.21
C GLU A 145 -16.25 -8.75 14.77
N VAL A 146 -17.18 -8.03 14.16
CA VAL A 146 -17.58 -8.21 12.77
C VAL A 146 -17.33 -6.90 12.03
N VAL A 147 -16.63 -6.99 10.92
CA VAL A 147 -16.19 -5.85 10.12
C VAL A 147 -17.01 -5.78 8.84
N PHE A 148 -17.63 -4.64 8.62
CA PHE A 148 -18.25 -4.27 7.34
C PHE A 148 -17.48 -3.10 6.73
N ALA A 149 -17.51 -2.98 5.39
CA ALA A 149 -16.89 -1.89 4.70
C ALA A 149 -17.81 -1.28 3.63
N MET A 150 -17.58 -0.02 3.35
CA MET A 150 -18.13 0.68 2.19
C MET A 150 -17.06 1.58 1.56
N GLU A 151 -17.27 1.95 0.32
CA GLU A 151 -16.43 2.93 -0.35
C GLU A 151 -16.68 4.34 0.20
N PRO A 152 -15.66 5.18 0.28
CA PRO A 152 -15.78 6.56 0.70
C PRO A 152 -16.76 7.31 -0.21
N ARG A 153 -17.52 8.22 0.37
CA ARG A 153 -18.41 9.13 -0.35
C ARG A 153 -18.10 10.56 0.06
N GLU A 154 -17.97 11.44 -0.90
CA GLU A 154 -17.67 12.86 -0.64
C GLU A 154 -18.72 13.55 0.24
N GLU A 155 -19.97 13.09 0.14
CA GLU A 155 -21.11 13.60 0.91
C GLU A 155 -21.10 13.19 2.38
N LEU A 156 -20.20 12.28 2.79
CA LEU A 156 -20.09 11.75 4.13
C LEU A 156 -18.76 12.14 4.78
N PRO A 157 -18.69 13.30 5.43
CA PRO A 157 -17.53 13.66 6.23
C PRO A 157 -17.50 12.75 7.47
N LEU A 158 -16.80 11.63 7.36
CA LEU A 158 -16.66 10.68 8.46
C LEU A 158 -15.49 11.07 9.35
N THR A 159 -15.77 11.17 10.63
CA THR A 159 -14.74 11.26 11.65
C THR A 159 -14.49 9.85 12.20
N PRO A 160 -13.22 9.37 12.18
CA PRO A 160 -12.87 8.10 12.80
C PRO A 160 -13.34 8.04 14.26
N GLY A 161 -13.91 6.90 14.67
CA GLY A 161 -14.51 6.73 15.99
C GLY A 161 -15.94 7.24 16.11
N ALA A 162 -16.55 7.72 15.03
CA ALA A 162 -17.97 8.06 15.02
C ALA A 162 -18.85 6.82 15.27
N ARG A 163 -19.95 7.01 16.00
CA ARG A 163 -20.92 5.93 16.24
C ARG A 163 -21.76 5.66 14.99
N ALA A 164 -21.91 4.39 14.69
CA ALA A 164 -22.75 3.91 13.60
C ALA A 164 -23.70 2.80 14.09
N VAL A 165 -24.78 2.59 13.36
CA VAL A 165 -25.68 1.44 13.53
C VAL A 165 -25.65 0.64 12.23
N VAL A 166 -25.43 -0.66 12.35
CA VAL A 166 -25.44 -1.58 11.20
C VAL A 166 -26.67 -2.47 11.32
N LYS A 167 -27.45 -2.53 10.26
CA LYS A 167 -28.60 -3.41 10.10
C LYS A 167 -28.23 -4.52 9.13
N VAL A 168 -28.36 -5.77 9.58
CA VAL A 168 -28.05 -6.95 8.78
C VAL A 168 -29.33 -7.75 8.57
N SER A 169 -29.63 -8.10 7.33
CA SER A 169 -30.70 -9.04 6.95
C SER A 169 -30.05 -10.37 6.53
N LEU A 170 -30.54 -11.46 7.12
CA LEU A 170 -30.04 -12.81 6.87
C LEU A 170 -30.97 -13.53 5.90
N GLN A 171 -30.46 -14.54 5.22
CA GLN A 171 -31.26 -15.41 4.34
C GLN A 171 -32.16 -16.34 5.13
#